data_2438e74de79676142b8b8ff5f3de5656
#
_entry.id   2438e74de79676142b8b8ff5f3de5656
#
_cell.length_a   1.000
_cell.length_b   1.000
_cell.length_c   1.000
_cell.angle_alpha   90.00
_cell.angle_beta   90.00
_cell.angle_gamma   90.00
#
_symmetry.space_group_name_H-M   'P 1'
#
loop_
_entity.id
_entity.type
_entity.pdbx_description
1 polymer ?
#
loop_
_entity_poly.entity_id
_entity_poly.type
_entity_poly.pdbx_seq_one_letter_code
_entity_poly.pdbx_strand_id
1 'polypeptide(L)'
;MKKTMSLSALLAMTFGSSLLMAADLPADLNWQSNLHEPRFASPQAKFGGTFHTYIESFPQTFRVVGPDSNGRFRPWLLDSRPSAVTRHPDTKAWIPDIASEWAYGDDNKTVYFRINPNAKWSDGEPITSEDFTFVLTFMRSKDIVAPWYNTFYTQQIEDVIQYDERTFAVVSGEKRNAEELMLYTNMRPIPAHFYRPKKDENHDGIQDNFVRFYNFKPEPSAGPYYVDDMKKGKSITFKHVGKDWWGYSNPYYLHRYNVEKIRIKVIRDKDIARQHFEKGNLDSFWLDTPELWREKTETANFEQGYIHKFWGYNQVPIGAGGLWLNTAKPLLDQLEVRKGIALATDFDGLIEKVLRGDVVRKPNPMGIGHGDYTNADIKAPSFDPAKAIAHFEKAGFSQIGPDGIRVNEQGQRLSFGITYSYGYLTPQIAYLKEQAKLAGLEFTLNLIDGSSAFKYVLEKKHELSFHSMGTAEIPAYWEYFHSTNANKPQNNNFTNFSTPELDRLIMAYRTEFDLEKKKVHAKQIQAIVADAGVIVPGYMRPYAREAFWRWLQIPQPAMTKSTEFLFPSGTFRDLGTYWIDESLKKETKAAMKSGKSFAPVTILEEEYKL
;
A
#
# COMPACT_ATOMS: atom_id res chain seq x y z
N MET A 1 48.78 3.48 -74.12
CA MET A 1 48.83 4.93 -73.83
C MET A 1 47.42 5.40 -73.56
N LYS A 2 47.27 6.23 -72.55
CA LYS A 2 46.18 6.95 -71.98
C LYS A 2 45.60 6.29 -70.69
N LYS A 3 46.09 6.84 -69.57
CA LYS A 3 45.56 6.70 -68.21
C LYS A 3 44.21 7.46 -68.10
N THR A 4 43.21 6.84 -67.56
CA THR A 4 41.99 7.53 -67.08
C THR A 4 41.97 7.44 -65.57
N MET A 5 42.08 8.59 -64.90
CA MET A 5 41.89 8.78 -63.46
C MET A 5 40.40 8.77 -63.18
N SER A 6 39.93 7.88 -62.31
CA SER A 6 38.61 7.95 -61.74
C SER A 6 38.67 8.72 -60.43
N LEU A 7 37.90 9.80 -60.39
CA LEU A 7 37.67 10.66 -59.22
C LEU A 7 36.62 9.99 -58.33
N SER A 8 37.04 9.47 -57.17
CA SER A 8 36.10 8.99 -56.15
C SER A 8 35.62 10.18 -55.34
N ALA A 9 34.35 10.52 -55.50
CA ALA A 9 33.68 11.52 -54.68
C ALA A 9 33.36 10.89 -53.31
N LEU A 10 33.96 11.40 -52.26
CA LEU A 10 33.63 11.09 -50.86
C LEU A 10 32.34 11.84 -50.49
N LEU A 11 31.25 11.13 -50.38
CA LEU A 11 29.97 11.68 -49.86
C LEU A 11 30.07 11.69 -48.33
N ALA A 12 30.32 12.85 -47.73
CA ALA A 12 30.24 13.06 -46.30
C ALA A 12 28.73 13.08 -45.92
N MET A 13 28.23 11.98 -45.37
CA MET A 13 26.94 11.97 -44.66
C MET A 13 27.11 12.74 -43.35
N THR A 14 26.65 13.97 -43.34
CA THR A 14 26.39 14.70 -42.09
C THR A 14 25.18 14.05 -41.43
N PHE A 15 25.43 13.28 -40.38
CA PHE A 15 24.37 12.92 -39.43
C PHE A 15 23.90 14.21 -38.79
N GLY A 16 22.78 14.74 -39.27
CA GLY A 16 22.02 15.77 -38.61
C GLY A 16 21.44 15.16 -37.33
N SER A 17 22.04 15.44 -36.18
CA SER A 17 21.40 15.30 -34.91
C SER A 17 20.18 16.18 -34.96
N SER A 18 19.00 15.59 -35.11
CA SER A 18 17.74 16.28 -34.83
C SER A 18 17.76 16.65 -33.35
N LEU A 19 18.16 17.88 -33.05
CA LEU A 19 17.84 18.52 -31.78
C LEU A 19 16.31 18.47 -31.67
N LEU A 20 15.78 17.52 -30.88
CA LEU A 20 14.43 17.68 -30.35
C LEU A 20 14.48 19.05 -29.66
N MET A 21 13.74 20.02 -30.20
CA MET A 21 13.51 21.30 -29.54
C MET A 21 12.79 20.97 -28.25
N ALA A 22 13.48 21.06 -27.11
CA ALA A 22 12.85 21.00 -25.82
C ALA A 22 11.75 22.08 -25.78
N ALA A 23 10.57 21.74 -25.33
CA ALA A 23 9.51 22.72 -25.14
C ALA A 23 10.04 23.82 -24.21
N ASP A 24 9.69 25.08 -24.49
CA ASP A 24 10.10 26.19 -23.61
C ASP A 24 9.37 26.06 -22.27
N LEU A 25 10.15 26.11 -21.18
CA LEU A 25 9.59 26.13 -19.84
C LEU A 25 8.84 27.46 -19.62
N PRO A 26 7.57 27.48 -19.15
CA PRO A 26 6.88 28.73 -18.85
C PRO A 26 7.67 29.61 -17.86
N ALA A 27 7.75 30.91 -18.17
CA ALA A 27 8.57 31.85 -17.39
C ALA A 27 7.97 32.20 -16.02
N ASP A 28 6.64 32.15 -15.90
CA ASP A 28 5.89 32.68 -14.76
C ASP A 28 5.49 31.60 -13.73
N LEU A 29 6.21 30.47 -13.68
CA LEU A 29 5.94 29.40 -12.74
C LEU A 29 6.23 29.79 -11.28
N ASN A 30 5.23 29.64 -10.41
CA ASN A 30 5.38 29.85 -8.97
C ASN A 30 5.93 28.59 -8.30
N TRP A 31 7.26 28.51 -8.15
CA TRP A 31 7.94 27.37 -7.55
C TRP A 31 7.76 27.31 -6.04
N GLN A 32 7.41 26.13 -5.53
CA GLN A 32 7.17 25.81 -4.12
C GLN A 32 8.20 24.78 -3.65
N SER A 33 8.59 24.86 -2.38
CA SER A 33 9.49 23.88 -1.77
C SER A 33 9.11 23.49 -0.33
N ASN A 34 8.28 24.29 0.34
CA ASN A 34 7.80 24.08 1.72
C ASN A 34 8.90 23.63 2.71
N LEU A 35 10.10 24.21 2.59
CA LEU A 35 11.24 23.90 3.45
C LEU A 35 11.09 24.42 4.90
N HIS A 36 10.01 25.15 5.18
CA HIS A 36 9.68 25.70 6.50
C HIS A 36 8.91 24.72 7.41
N GLU A 37 8.47 23.59 6.87
CA GLU A 37 7.78 22.58 7.67
C GLU A 37 8.70 21.99 8.77
N PRO A 38 8.16 21.59 9.92
CA PRO A 38 8.96 21.08 11.03
C PRO A 38 9.70 19.77 10.66
N ARG A 39 10.85 19.55 11.27
CA ARG A 39 11.55 18.25 11.17
C ARG A 39 10.97 17.28 12.18
N PHE A 40 10.84 16.02 11.81
CA PHE A 40 10.20 14.98 12.62
C PHE A 40 11.13 13.81 13.05
N ALA A 41 12.42 13.86 12.66
CA ALA A 41 13.40 12.86 13.09
C ALA A 41 14.29 13.41 14.22
N SER A 42 14.77 12.54 15.10
CA SER A 42 15.60 12.91 16.24
C SER A 42 17.04 13.19 15.85
N PRO A 43 17.63 14.34 16.22
CA PRO A 43 19.06 14.61 16.03
C PRO A 43 19.98 13.68 16.85
N GLN A 44 19.44 12.94 17.81
CA GLN A 44 20.17 11.95 18.61
C GLN A 44 20.37 10.63 17.88
N ALA A 45 19.73 10.43 16.74
CA ALA A 45 19.81 9.21 15.96
C ALA A 45 21.23 8.89 15.53
N LYS A 46 21.63 7.63 15.69
CA LYS A 46 22.98 7.14 15.37
C LYS A 46 22.92 6.23 14.16
N PHE A 47 23.80 6.45 13.20
CA PHE A 47 23.90 5.60 12.01
C PHE A 47 24.73 4.35 12.32
N GLY A 48 24.22 3.18 11.91
CA GLY A 48 24.92 1.90 11.97
C GLY A 48 24.06 0.72 12.42
N GLY A 49 24.68 -0.44 12.49
CA GLY A 49 24.07 -1.69 12.95
C GLY A 49 23.23 -2.41 11.88
N THR A 50 22.72 -3.56 12.28
CA THR A 50 21.85 -4.40 11.44
C THR A 50 20.53 -4.63 12.15
N PHE A 51 19.43 -4.24 11.50
CA PHE A 51 18.07 -4.53 11.94
C PHE A 51 17.63 -5.90 11.39
N HIS A 52 17.11 -6.76 12.24
CA HIS A 52 16.65 -8.10 11.88
C HIS A 52 15.13 -8.18 11.99
N THR A 53 14.49 -8.53 10.89
CA THR A 53 13.05 -8.76 10.81
C THR A 53 12.74 -10.04 10.02
N TYR A 54 11.47 -10.33 9.74
CA TYR A 54 11.06 -11.53 9.02
C TYR A 54 9.91 -11.28 8.04
N ILE A 55 9.76 -12.22 7.13
CA ILE A 55 8.56 -12.39 6.28
C ILE A 55 8.14 -13.86 6.30
N GLU A 56 6.85 -14.13 6.13
CA GLU A 56 6.30 -15.49 6.20
C GLU A 56 6.61 -16.33 4.96
N SER A 57 6.81 -15.70 3.80
CA SER A 57 7.13 -16.41 2.56
C SER A 57 8.16 -15.66 1.74
N PHE A 58 9.02 -16.40 1.04
CA PHE A 58 9.97 -15.82 0.10
C PHE A 58 9.21 -15.28 -1.13
N PRO A 59 9.56 -14.08 -1.67
CA PRO A 59 8.88 -13.53 -2.83
C PRO A 59 9.00 -14.43 -4.07
N GLN A 60 7.97 -14.41 -4.90
CA GLN A 60 7.99 -15.12 -6.18
C GLN A 60 8.76 -14.35 -7.26
N THR A 61 8.93 -13.03 -7.06
CA THR A 61 9.65 -12.14 -7.95
C THR A 61 10.18 -10.92 -7.20
N PHE A 62 11.18 -10.24 -7.77
CA PHE A 62 11.60 -8.89 -7.37
C PHE A 62 11.07 -7.79 -8.28
N ARG A 63 10.28 -8.15 -9.29
CA ARG A 63 9.58 -7.16 -10.09
C ARG A 63 8.48 -6.49 -9.27
N VAL A 64 8.26 -5.21 -9.51
CA VAL A 64 7.19 -4.44 -8.86
C VAL A 64 5.89 -4.41 -9.66
N VAL A 65 5.92 -4.89 -10.90
CA VAL A 65 4.78 -4.98 -11.81
C VAL A 65 4.70 -6.36 -12.48
N GLY A 66 3.54 -6.67 -13.03
CA GLY A 66 3.26 -7.89 -13.76
C GLY A 66 2.94 -9.10 -12.89
N PRO A 67 2.85 -10.30 -13.48
CA PRO A 67 2.48 -11.53 -12.78
C PRO A 67 3.36 -11.80 -11.56
N ASP A 68 2.77 -12.34 -10.51
CA ASP A 68 3.43 -12.71 -9.25
C ASP A 68 4.04 -11.55 -8.44
N SER A 69 3.94 -10.28 -8.90
CA SER A 69 4.46 -9.13 -8.17
C SER A 69 3.62 -8.73 -6.95
N ASN A 70 2.32 -9.01 -6.94
CA ASN A 70 1.39 -8.62 -5.88
C ASN A 70 1.50 -9.51 -4.62
N GLY A 71 2.72 -9.67 -4.09
CA GLY A 71 3.00 -10.40 -2.86
C GLY A 71 3.38 -9.47 -1.71
N ARG A 72 3.49 -10.03 -0.49
CA ARG A 72 3.90 -9.29 0.72
C ARG A 72 5.26 -8.60 0.62
N PHE A 73 6.11 -9.03 -0.29
CA PHE A 73 7.43 -8.41 -0.47
C PHE A 73 7.40 -7.17 -1.36
N ARG A 74 6.37 -7.00 -2.20
CA ARG A 74 6.26 -5.82 -3.07
C ARG A 74 6.30 -4.48 -2.31
N PRO A 75 5.62 -4.32 -1.15
CA PRO A 75 5.74 -3.11 -0.35
C PRO A 75 7.18 -2.79 0.08
N TRP A 76 8.00 -3.78 0.41
CA TRP A 76 9.42 -3.58 0.71
C TRP A 76 10.19 -2.92 -0.44
N LEU A 77 9.81 -3.21 -1.67
CA LEU A 77 10.43 -2.62 -2.86
C LEU A 77 9.85 -1.23 -3.20
N LEU A 78 8.56 -1.03 -2.98
CA LEU A 78 7.86 0.21 -3.36
C LEU A 78 7.95 1.30 -2.30
N ASP A 79 7.78 0.96 -1.02
CA ASP A 79 7.68 1.95 0.05
C ASP A 79 9.06 2.56 0.41
N SER A 80 10.15 1.90 0.01
CA SER A 80 11.50 2.46 0.11
C SER A 80 11.87 3.43 -1.01
N ARG A 81 11.01 3.61 -2.02
CA ARG A 81 11.29 4.44 -3.19
C ARG A 81 10.68 5.80 -3.03
N PRO A 82 11.48 6.86 -3.09
CA PRO A 82 10.97 8.22 -3.11
C PRO A 82 10.20 8.51 -4.42
N SER A 83 9.25 9.43 -4.34
CA SER A 83 8.53 10.02 -5.46
C SER A 83 9.04 11.43 -5.77
N ALA A 84 8.42 12.15 -6.70
CA ALA A 84 8.82 13.53 -6.96
C ALA A 84 8.71 14.38 -5.68
N VAL A 85 7.59 14.31 -4.97
CA VAL A 85 7.36 14.97 -3.66
C VAL A 85 6.71 13.98 -2.69
N THR A 86 6.73 14.28 -1.39
CA THR A 86 6.09 13.45 -0.36
C THR A 86 5.25 14.28 0.59
N ARG A 87 4.46 13.66 1.44
CA ARG A 87 3.68 14.31 2.49
C ARG A 87 4.48 14.43 3.77
N HIS A 88 4.41 15.61 4.39
CA HIS A 88 4.87 15.74 5.77
C HIS A 88 3.99 14.89 6.70
N PRO A 89 4.56 14.08 7.61
CA PRO A 89 3.78 13.09 8.35
C PRO A 89 2.73 13.67 9.31
N ASP A 90 2.92 14.92 9.80
CA ASP A 90 1.97 15.61 10.69
C ASP A 90 1.16 16.68 10.01
N THR A 91 1.83 17.64 9.33
CA THR A 91 1.14 18.78 8.73
C THR A 91 0.39 18.46 7.47
N LYS A 92 0.72 17.30 6.83
CA LYS A 92 0.17 16.85 5.55
C LYS A 92 0.52 17.76 4.35
N ALA A 93 1.35 18.79 4.56
CA ALA A 93 1.87 19.60 3.48
C ALA A 93 2.72 18.76 2.52
N TRP A 94 2.71 19.09 1.24
CA TRP A 94 3.68 18.56 0.30
C TRP A 94 5.08 19.10 0.64
N ILE A 95 6.06 18.23 0.70
CA ILE A 95 7.47 18.56 0.96
C ILE A 95 8.37 17.89 -0.09
N PRO A 96 9.58 18.42 -0.31
CA PRO A 96 10.54 17.82 -1.22
C PRO A 96 10.80 16.34 -0.96
N ASP A 97 10.92 15.58 -2.08
CA ASP A 97 11.43 14.22 -2.07
C ASP A 97 12.57 14.12 -3.10
N ILE A 98 12.38 13.50 -4.28
CA ILE A 98 13.38 13.57 -5.36
C ILE A 98 13.42 14.98 -5.97
N ALA A 99 12.26 15.61 -6.18
CA ALA A 99 12.21 17.00 -6.60
C ALA A 99 12.43 17.92 -5.40
N SER A 100 13.29 18.92 -5.58
CA SER A 100 13.52 19.99 -4.61
C SER A 100 12.45 21.08 -4.66
N GLU A 101 11.79 21.23 -5.81
CA GLU A 101 10.77 22.26 -6.07
C GLU A 101 9.72 21.72 -7.03
N TRP A 102 8.50 22.25 -6.95
CA TRP A 102 7.41 22.01 -7.88
C TRP A 102 6.59 23.27 -8.13
N ALA A 103 5.89 23.31 -9.25
CA ALA A 103 4.97 24.39 -9.60
C ALA A 103 3.74 23.83 -10.32
N TYR A 104 2.61 24.50 -10.15
CA TYR A 104 1.37 24.15 -10.87
C TYR A 104 1.23 25.01 -12.12
N GLY A 105 0.77 24.41 -13.21
CA GLY A 105 0.39 25.13 -14.42
C GLY A 105 -1.01 25.74 -14.29
N ASP A 106 -1.25 26.85 -15.00
CA ASP A 106 -2.53 27.54 -15.02
C ASP A 106 -3.64 26.75 -15.73
N ASP A 107 -3.28 25.66 -16.43
CA ASP A 107 -4.20 24.78 -17.16
C ASP A 107 -4.98 23.83 -16.26
N ASN A 108 -4.65 23.74 -14.97
CA ASN A 108 -5.16 22.75 -14.01
C ASN A 108 -4.91 21.30 -14.42
N LYS A 109 -3.91 21.05 -15.25
CA LYS A 109 -3.51 19.70 -15.73
C LYS A 109 -2.05 19.39 -15.51
N THR A 110 -1.20 20.42 -15.39
CA THR A 110 0.25 20.25 -15.43
C THR A 110 0.88 20.57 -14.09
N VAL A 111 1.78 19.71 -13.62
CA VAL A 111 2.69 19.99 -12.51
C VAL A 111 4.12 19.87 -13.01
N TYR A 112 4.90 20.90 -12.74
CA TYR A 112 6.32 21.00 -13.07
C TYR A 112 7.15 20.61 -11.86
N PHE A 113 8.27 19.91 -12.09
CA PHE A 113 9.17 19.45 -11.04
C PHE A 113 10.63 19.77 -11.39
N ARG A 114 11.42 20.15 -10.39
CA ARG A 114 12.88 20.25 -10.49
C ARG A 114 13.53 19.21 -9.61
N ILE A 115 14.28 18.32 -10.20
CA ILE A 115 15.00 17.22 -9.53
C ILE A 115 16.13 17.80 -8.68
N ASN A 116 16.29 17.28 -7.46
CA ASN A 116 17.40 17.60 -6.58
C ASN A 116 18.73 17.32 -7.33
N PRO A 117 19.65 18.29 -7.43
CA PRO A 117 20.89 18.14 -8.18
C PRO A 117 21.79 17.00 -7.71
N ASN A 118 21.61 16.53 -6.48
CA ASN A 118 22.39 15.43 -5.92
C ASN A 118 21.72 14.07 -6.09
N ALA A 119 20.48 14.01 -6.60
CA ALA A 119 19.70 12.78 -6.70
C ALA A 119 20.39 11.73 -7.58
N LYS A 120 20.59 10.52 -7.03
CA LYS A 120 21.26 9.39 -7.67
C LYS A 120 20.59 8.09 -7.33
N TRP A 121 20.66 7.16 -8.25
CA TRP A 121 20.35 5.75 -8.02
C TRP A 121 21.41 5.08 -7.13
N SER A 122 21.07 3.93 -6.55
CA SER A 122 21.98 3.19 -5.66
C SER A 122 23.24 2.62 -6.34
N ASP A 123 23.27 2.56 -7.66
CA ASP A 123 24.42 2.18 -8.49
C ASP A 123 25.30 3.38 -8.89
N GLY A 124 24.90 4.61 -8.49
CA GLY A 124 25.65 5.84 -8.70
C GLY A 124 25.23 6.67 -9.91
N GLU A 125 24.38 6.12 -10.79
CA GLU A 125 23.83 6.88 -11.92
C GLU A 125 22.95 8.04 -11.43
N PRO A 126 22.98 9.22 -12.07
CA PRO A 126 22.14 10.35 -11.70
C PRO A 126 20.66 10.03 -11.99
N ILE A 127 19.76 10.55 -11.15
CA ILE A 127 18.32 10.57 -11.45
C ILE A 127 18.06 11.80 -12.32
N THR A 128 17.49 11.57 -13.48
CA THR A 128 17.22 12.61 -14.47
C THR A 128 15.76 12.65 -14.89
N SER A 129 15.36 13.67 -15.63
CA SER A 129 14.03 13.77 -16.21
C SER A 129 13.72 12.61 -17.18
N GLU A 130 14.73 11.96 -17.79
CA GLU A 130 14.55 10.74 -18.59
C GLU A 130 13.91 9.61 -17.77
N ASP A 131 14.30 9.44 -16.49
CA ASP A 131 13.73 8.41 -15.61
C ASP A 131 12.25 8.64 -15.31
N PHE A 132 11.76 9.87 -15.42
CA PHE A 132 10.35 10.23 -15.27
C PHE A 132 9.59 10.09 -16.60
N THR A 133 10.15 10.51 -17.73
CA THR A 133 9.51 10.28 -19.04
C THR A 133 9.41 8.80 -19.36
N PHE A 134 10.42 8.02 -18.98
CA PHE A 134 10.44 6.56 -19.14
C PHE A 134 9.32 5.85 -18.37
N VAL A 135 8.76 6.46 -17.31
CA VAL A 135 7.59 5.89 -16.60
C VAL A 135 6.44 5.60 -17.55
N LEU A 136 6.16 6.49 -18.51
CA LEU A 136 5.06 6.27 -19.46
C LEU A 136 5.36 5.12 -20.42
N THR A 137 6.56 5.09 -21.00
CA THR A 137 7.02 3.98 -21.84
C THR A 137 6.86 2.65 -21.11
N PHE A 138 7.39 2.58 -19.88
CA PHE A 138 7.38 1.37 -19.07
C PHE A 138 5.96 0.94 -18.69
N MET A 139 5.16 1.84 -18.13
CA MET A 139 3.83 1.51 -17.60
C MET A 139 2.77 1.29 -18.68
N ARG A 140 2.96 1.83 -19.89
CA ARG A 140 2.07 1.62 -21.04
C ARG A 140 2.38 0.36 -21.84
N SER A 141 3.61 -0.17 -21.73
CA SER A 141 4.01 -1.39 -22.44
C SER A 141 3.18 -2.60 -22.02
N LYS A 142 2.83 -3.44 -22.98
CA LYS A 142 2.14 -4.71 -22.74
C LYS A 142 3.09 -5.81 -22.23
N ASP A 143 4.40 -5.67 -22.49
CA ASP A 143 5.42 -6.64 -22.08
C ASP A 143 5.54 -6.76 -20.56
N ILE A 144 5.22 -5.72 -19.78
CA ILE A 144 5.16 -5.79 -18.32
C ILE A 144 3.99 -6.64 -17.80
N VAL A 145 3.02 -6.99 -18.64
CA VAL A 145 1.82 -7.80 -18.30
C VAL A 145 1.10 -7.27 -17.06
N ALA A 146 0.80 -5.98 -17.06
CA ALA A 146 0.16 -5.28 -15.94
C ALA A 146 -1.02 -4.41 -16.41
N PRO A 147 -2.18 -5.02 -16.80
CA PRO A 147 -3.30 -4.32 -17.45
C PRO A 147 -3.84 -3.12 -16.68
N TRP A 148 -3.87 -3.18 -15.33
CA TRP A 148 -4.30 -2.06 -14.52
C TRP A 148 -3.38 -0.84 -14.71
N TYR A 149 -2.05 -1.04 -14.67
CA TYR A 149 -1.08 0.03 -14.90
C TYR A 149 -1.17 0.57 -16.33
N ASN A 150 -1.27 -0.33 -17.32
CA ASN A 150 -1.43 0.08 -18.71
C ASN A 150 -2.65 1.01 -18.88
N THR A 151 -3.80 0.63 -18.28
CA THR A 151 -5.02 1.44 -18.32
C THR A 151 -4.85 2.76 -17.57
N PHE A 152 -4.34 2.72 -16.35
CA PHE A 152 -4.15 3.90 -15.52
C PHE A 152 -3.25 4.93 -16.20
N TYR A 153 -2.03 4.55 -16.59
CA TYR A 153 -1.07 5.48 -17.20
C TYR A 153 -1.45 5.90 -18.62
N THR A 154 -2.37 5.20 -19.30
CA THR A 154 -2.92 5.63 -20.58
C THR A 154 -4.05 6.64 -20.40
N GLN A 155 -4.86 6.52 -19.35
CA GLN A 155 -6.04 7.36 -19.17
C GLN A 155 -5.83 8.53 -18.22
N GLN A 156 -5.03 8.35 -17.16
CA GLN A 156 -4.87 9.34 -16.09
C GLN A 156 -3.69 10.29 -16.31
N ILE A 157 -2.69 9.88 -17.07
CA ILE A 157 -1.54 10.70 -17.41
C ILE A 157 -1.55 10.90 -18.93
N GLU A 158 -1.59 12.14 -19.37
CA GLU A 158 -1.53 12.48 -20.78
C GLU A 158 -0.10 12.39 -21.29
N ASP A 159 0.82 13.08 -20.61
CA ASP A 159 2.23 13.12 -20.99
C ASP A 159 3.17 13.40 -19.81
N VAL A 160 4.46 13.13 -20.03
CA VAL A 160 5.57 13.59 -19.18
C VAL A 160 6.57 14.30 -20.09
N ILE A 161 6.70 15.61 -19.92
CA ILE A 161 7.47 16.50 -20.79
C ILE A 161 8.83 16.78 -20.15
N GLN A 162 9.90 16.51 -20.86
CA GLN A 162 11.25 16.88 -20.47
C GLN A 162 11.59 18.27 -20.99
N TYR A 163 12.06 19.17 -20.12
CA TYR A 163 12.58 20.50 -20.49
C TYR A 163 14.11 20.52 -20.54
N ASP A 164 14.72 19.93 -19.53
CA ASP A 164 16.16 19.73 -19.44
C ASP A 164 16.46 18.43 -18.63
N GLU A 165 17.72 18.18 -18.30
CA GLU A 165 18.14 16.98 -17.55
C GLU A 165 17.46 16.87 -16.17
N ARG A 166 17.01 17.99 -15.58
CA ARG A 166 16.48 18.05 -14.21
C ARG A 166 15.09 18.64 -14.09
N THR A 167 14.56 19.18 -15.16
CA THR A 167 13.25 19.82 -15.19
C THR A 167 12.30 19.03 -16.08
N PHE A 168 11.19 18.62 -15.52
CA PHE A 168 10.13 17.94 -16.25
C PHE A 168 8.75 18.39 -15.78
N ALA A 169 7.74 18.11 -16.58
CA ALA A 169 6.36 18.27 -16.18
C ALA A 169 5.57 16.99 -16.39
N VAL A 170 4.58 16.76 -15.54
CA VAL A 170 3.61 15.70 -15.70
C VAL A 170 2.25 16.30 -16.03
N VAL A 171 1.67 15.89 -17.14
CA VAL A 171 0.38 16.34 -17.62
C VAL A 171 -0.68 15.30 -17.30
N SER A 172 -1.65 15.67 -16.47
CA SER A 172 -2.81 14.81 -16.15
C SER A 172 -3.72 14.63 -17.36
N GLY A 173 -4.30 13.45 -17.55
CA GLY A 173 -5.31 13.19 -18.59
C GLY A 173 -6.57 14.03 -18.45
N GLU A 174 -6.84 14.56 -17.26
CA GLU A 174 -8.03 15.37 -16.95
C GLU A 174 -7.64 16.59 -16.13
N LYS A 175 -8.42 17.66 -16.22
CA LYS A 175 -8.27 18.81 -15.32
C LYS A 175 -8.64 18.42 -13.90
N ARG A 176 -7.86 18.90 -12.92
CA ARG A 176 -8.02 18.59 -11.50
C ARG A 176 -7.74 19.82 -10.65
N ASN A 177 -8.31 19.88 -9.43
CA ASN A 177 -7.85 20.84 -8.43
C ASN A 177 -6.39 20.54 -8.04
N ALA A 178 -5.68 21.50 -7.46
CA ALA A 178 -4.25 21.39 -7.17
C ALA A 178 -3.89 20.18 -6.29
N GLU A 179 -4.73 19.84 -5.32
CA GLU A 179 -4.50 18.72 -4.41
C GLU A 179 -4.56 17.36 -5.13
N GLU A 180 -5.60 17.14 -5.91
CA GLU A 180 -5.72 15.92 -6.71
C GLU A 180 -4.71 15.89 -7.84
N LEU A 181 -4.43 17.04 -8.45
CA LEU A 181 -3.45 17.13 -9.53
C LEU A 181 -2.10 16.60 -9.04
N MET A 182 -1.65 17.04 -7.86
CA MET A 182 -0.42 16.52 -7.28
C MET A 182 -0.52 15.01 -6.98
N LEU A 183 -1.62 14.51 -6.44
CA LEU A 183 -1.78 13.07 -6.17
C LEU A 183 -1.66 12.20 -7.42
N TYR A 184 -2.18 12.67 -8.55
CA TYR A 184 -2.13 11.91 -9.82
C TYR A 184 -0.82 12.08 -10.58
N THR A 185 -0.17 13.24 -10.47
CA THR A 185 1.07 13.57 -11.20
C THR A 185 2.35 13.24 -10.42
N ASN A 186 2.24 13.04 -9.10
CA ASN A 186 3.36 12.67 -8.25
C ASN A 186 3.79 11.22 -8.51
N MET A 187 4.71 11.01 -9.41
CA MET A 187 5.17 9.68 -9.78
C MET A 187 6.56 9.35 -9.22
N ARG A 188 6.85 8.07 -9.14
CA ARG A 188 8.19 7.55 -8.84
C ARG A 188 8.94 7.33 -10.14
N PRO A 189 10.20 7.76 -10.24
CA PRO A 189 11.01 7.50 -11.43
C PRO A 189 11.29 5.99 -11.57
N ILE A 190 11.56 5.59 -12.79
CA ILE A 190 11.97 4.23 -13.15
C ILE A 190 13.36 4.31 -13.77
N PRO A 191 14.35 3.51 -13.32
CA PRO A 191 15.73 3.61 -13.80
C PRO A 191 15.82 3.22 -15.28
N ALA A 192 15.75 4.20 -16.17
CA ALA A 192 15.76 3.99 -17.62
C ALA A 192 17.01 3.22 -18.08
N HIS A 193 18.18 3.53 -17.51
CA HIS A 193 19.43 2.84 -17.80
C HIS A 193 19.41 1.35 -17.48
N PHE A 194 18.73 0.93 -16.41
CA PHE A 194 18.58 -0.49 -16.02
C PHE A 194 17.64 -1.25 -16.93
N TYR A 195 16.59 -0.59 -17.40
CA TYR A 195 15.55 -1.19 -18.24
C TYR A 195 15.78 -1.04 -19.74
N ARG A 196 16.89 -0.44 -20.18
CA ARG A 196 17.25 -0.40 -21.62
C ARG A 196 17.18 -1.80 -22.21
N PRO A 197 16.33 -2.04 -23.22
CA PRO A 197 16.14 -3.37 -23.76
C PRO A 197 17.40 -3.89 -24.47
N LYS A 198 17.69 -5.17 -24.28
CA LYS A 198 18.68 -5.91 -25.09
C LYS A 198 18.02 -6.53 -26.31
N LYS A 199 16.72 -6.73 -26.25
CA LYS A 199 15.88 -7.26 -27.30
C LYS A 199 14.49 -6.58 -27.20
N ASP A 200 14.06 -5.96 -28.28
CA ASP A 200 12.82 -5.18 -28.40
C ASP A 200 12.32 -5.29 -29.85
N GLU A 201 11.70 -6.45 -30.18
CA GLU A 201 11.22 -6.75 -31.53
C GLU A 201 9.94 -5.97 -31.88
N ASN A 202 9.15 -5.61 -30.87
CA ASN A 202 7.92 -4.85 -31.05
C ASN A 202 8.10 -3.31 -30.99
N HIS A 203 9.35 -2.86 -30.69
CA HIS A 203 9.77 -1.46 -30.62
C HIS A 203 8.95 -0.60 -29.65
N ASP A 204 8.53 -1.18 -28.51
CA ASP A 204 7.81 -0.45 -27.46
C ASP A 204 8.75 0.14 -26.37
N GLY A 205 10.06 -0.05 -26.51
CA GLY A 205 11.10 0.44 -25.60
C GLY A 205 11.33 -0.45 -24.39
N ILE A 206 10.69 -1.62 -24.31
CA ILE A 206 10.77 -2.54 -23.18
C ILE A 206 11.36 -3.89 -23.64
N GLN A 207 12.09 -4.53 -22.76
CA GLN A 207 12.71 -5.82 -23.01
C GLN A 207 11.69 -6.90 -23.32
N ASP A 208 11.78 -7.56 -24.46
CA ASP A 208 11.02 -8.76 -24.79
C ASP A 208 11.12 -9.81 -23.67
N ASN A 209 10.02 -10.51 -23.38
CA ASN A 209 9.94 -11.45 -22.26
C ASN A 209 10.28 -10.82 -20.89
N PHE A 210 9.90 -9.57 -20.68
CA PHE A 210 10.13 -8.78 -19.47
C PHE A 210 9.93 -9.57 -18.18
N VAL A 211 8.80 -10.28 -18.08
CA VAL A 211 8.42 -11.06 -16.88
C VAL A 211 9.50 -12.08 -16.49
N ARG A 212 10.03 -12.80 -17.45
CA ARG A 212 11.09 -13.81 -17.24
C ARG A 212 12.47 -13.16 -17.07
N PHE A 213 12.76 -12.14 -17.88
CA PHE A 213 14.08 -11.51 -17.94
C PHE A 213 14.43 -10.80 -16.62
N TYR A 214 13.45 -10.11 -15.99
CA TYR A 214 13.66 -9.35 -14.75
C TYR A 214 13.18 -10.06 -13.47
N ASN A 215 12.83 -11.34 -13.52
CA ASN A 215 12.14 -12.03 -12.41
C ASN A 215 12.82 -11.85 -11.03
N PHE A 216 14.13 -12.12 -10.92
CA PHE A 216 14.91 -11.96 -9.69
C PHE A 216 16.10 -11.00 -9.87
N LYS A 217 15.93 -9.99 -10.71
CA LYS A 217 16.89 -8.90 -10.87
C LYS A 217 16.35 -7.68 -10.11
N PRO A 218 16.89 -7.38 -8.92
CA PRO A 218 16.49 -6.16 -8.22
C PRO A 218 16.98 -4.95 -9.01
N GLU A 219 16.09 -3.99 -9.23
CA GLU A 219 16.45 -2.73 -9.86
C GLU A 219 17.21 -1.82 -8.89
N PRO A 220 18.04 -0.88 -9.37
CA PRO A 220 18.63 0.18 -8.56
C PRO A 220 17.55 0.95 -7.81
N SER A 221 17.83 1.36 -6.59
CA SER A 221 16.91 2.13 -5.75
C SER A 221 17.25 3.61 -5.79
N ALA A 222 16.25 4.47 -5.90
CA ALA A 222 16.40 5.91 -5.65
C ALA A 222 16.41 6.24 -4.14
N GLY A 223 15.95 5.31 -3.30
CA GLY A 223 15.84 5.46 -1.85
C GLY A 223 17.10 5.10 -1.08
N PRO A 224 17.03 5.13 0.26
CA PRO A 224 18.17 4.88 1.14
C PRO A 224 18.68 3.44 1.08
N TYR A 225 17.83 2.48 0.75
CA TYR A 225 18.16 1.05 0.76
C TYR A 225 18.00 0.42 -0.61
N TYR A 226 18.87 -0.54 -0.91
CA TYR A 226 18.80 -1.41 -2.09
C TYR A 226 18.96 -2.88 -1.69
N VAL A 227 18.51 -3.82 -2.52
CA VAL A 227 18.68 -5.26 -2.29
C VAL A 227 20.13 -5.63 -2.53
N ASP A 228 20.86 -5.99 -1.45
CA ASP A 228 22.30 -6.29 -1.46
C ASP A 228 22.56 -7.79 -1.62
N ASP A 229 21.82 -8.63 -0.88
CA ASP A 229 21.99 -10.09 -0.88
C ASP A 229 20.66 -10.81 -0.82
N MET A 230 20.61 -11.97 -1.46
CA MET A 230 19.46 -12.84 -1.48
C MET A 230 19.89 -14.30 -1.36
N LYS A 231 19.32 -14.99 -0.38
CA LYS A 231 19.43 -16.45 -0.26
C LYS A 231 18.03 -17.05 -0.47
N LYS A 232 17.79 -17.60 -1.65
CA LYS A 232 16.46 -18.10 -2.07
C LYS A 232 15.82 -18.97 -0.99
N GLY A 233 14.59 -18.64 -0.62
CA GLY A 233 13.82 -19.33 0.41
C GLY A 233 14.30 -19.13 1.86
N LYS A 234 15.35 -18.34 2.11
CA LYS A 234 15.95 -18.17 3.45
C LYS A 234 15.98 -16.73 3.94
N SER A 235 16.54 -15.81 3.16
CA SER A 235 16.70 -14.42 3.59
C SER A 235 16.90 -13.46 2.43
N ILE A 236 16.59 -12.19 2.68
CA ILE A 236 16.89 -11.04 1.81
C ILE A 236 17.54 -9.98 2.69
N THR A 237 18.56 -9.30 2.17
CA THR A 237 19.24 -8.22 2.88
C THR A 237 19.15 -6.94 2.06
N PHE A 238 18.62 -5.90 2.67
CA PHE A 238 18.74 -4.54 2.19
C PHE A 238 19.95 -3.89 2.84
N LYS A 239 20.73 -3.15 2.05
CA LYS A 239 21.87 -2.37 2.52
C LYS A 239 21.62 -0.90 2.24
N HIS A 240 22.00 -0.04 3.19
CA HIS A 240 21.97 1.40 3.03
C HIS A 240 23.04 1.84 2.02
N VAL A 241 22.73 2.81 1.17
CA VAL A 241 23.66 3.37 0.17
C VAL A 241 24.93 3.93 0.83
N GLY A 242 24.82 4.44 2.04
CA GLY A 242 25.95 4.98 2.82
C GLY A 242 25.65 6.35 3.41
N LYS A 243 26.61 6.90 4.15
CA LYS A 243 26.46 8.23 4.78
C LYS A 243 26.37 9.38 3.78
N ASP A 244 26.87 9.15 2.57
CA ASP A 244 26.84 10.13 1.47
C ASP A 244 25.60 9.95 0.57
N TRP A 245 24.58 9.26 1.06
CA TRP A 245 23.32 9.14 0.33
C TRP A 245 22.75 10.53 0.01
N TRP A 246 22.40 10.75 -1.25
CA TRP A 246 21.94 12.05 -1.76
C TRP A 246 20.75 12.62 -0.96
N GLY A 247 19.89 11.73 -0.41
CA GLY A 247 18.73 12.13 0.36
C GLY A 247 19.07 13.00 1.57
N TYR A 248 20.28 12.89 2.14
CA TYR A 248 20.69 13.76 3.24
C TYR A 248 20.96 15.22 2.85
N SER A 249 20.93 15.54 1.55
CA SER A 249 20.83 16.94 1.08
C SER A 249 19.41 17.53 1.26
N ASN A 250 18.40 16.71 1.47
CA ASN A 250 17.04 17.12 1.79
C ASN A 250 16.88 17.16 3.31
N PRO A 251 16.48 18.31 3.92
CA PRO A 251 16.39 18.45 5.37
C PRO A 251 15.42 17.48 6.04
N TYR A 252 14.43 16.98 5.31
CA TYR A 252 13.44 16.03 5.84
C TYR A 252 13.96 14.59 5.90
N TYR A 253 15.12 14.29 5.32
CA TYR A 253 15.77 12.99 5.43
C TYR A 253 16.89 12.95 6.48
N LEU A 254 17.30 14.11 7.03
CA LEU A 254 18.30 14.14 8.09
C LEU A 254 17.82 13.34 9.30
N HIS A 255 18.71 12.50 9.83
CA HIS A 255 18.46 11.62 10.99
C HIS A 255 17.40 10.52 10.77
N ARG A 256 17.12 10.19 9.52
CA ARG A 256 16.26 9.08 9.13
C ARG A 256 17.08 7.96 8.47
N TYR A 257 16.50 6.75 8.43
CA TYR A 257 17.13 5.57 7.82
C TYR A 257 18.51 5.26 8.38
N ASN A 258 18.58 5.18 9.70
CA ASN A 258 19.84 5.17 10.43
C ASN A 258 20.53 3.81 10.51
N VAL A 259 19.92 2.70 10.10
CA VAL A 259 20.54 1.38 10.14
C VAL A 259 21.28 1.06 8.86
N GLU A 260 22.45 0.44 8.97
CA GLU A 260 23.29 0.11 7.82
C GLU A 260 22.69 -1.04 6.98
N LYS A 261 22.07 -2.01 7.64
CA LYS A 261 21.48 -3.18 6.98
C LYS A 261 20.15 -3.56 7.59
N ILE A 262 19.22 -4.00 6.75
CA ILE A 262 17.98 -4.63 7.18
C ILE A 262 17.98 -6.06 6.65
N ARG A 263 18.03 -7.02 7.56
CA ARG A 263 18.06 -8.44 7.23
C ARG A 263 16.72 -9.09 7.48
N ILE A 264 16.07 -9.52 6.43
CA ILE A 264 14.77 -10.17 6.44
C ILE A 264 14.97 -11.68 6.37
N LYS A 265 14.52 -12.40 7.38
CA LYS A 265 14.51 -13.88 7.41
C LYS A 265 13.16 -14.41 6.91
N VAL A 266 13.15 -15.55 6.25
CA VAL A 266 11.89 -16.24 5.93
C VAL A 266 11.55 -17.16 7.10
N ILE A 267 10.48 -16.82 7.82
CA ILE A 267 9.95 -17.62 8.95
C ILE A 267 8.45 -17.75 8.74
N ARG A 268 8.00 -18.95 8.37
CA ARG A 268 6.62 -19.19 7.90
C ARG A 268 5.57 -19.12 9.01
N ASP A 269 5.99 -19.46 10.21
CA ASP A 269 5.11 -19.53 11.37
C ASP A 269 5.34 -18.34 12.29
N LYS A 270 4.27 -17.66 12.67
CA LYS A 270 4.31 -16.43 13.49
C LYS A 270 4.76 -16.71 14.93
N ASP A 271 4.41 -17.86 15.51
CA ASP A 271 4.84 -18.22 16.86
C ASP A 271 6.33 -18.57 16.87
N ILE A 272 6.83 -19.21 15.82
CA ILE A 272 8.28 -19.44 15.64
C ILE A 272 8.99 -18.09 15.49
N ALA A 273 8.44 -17.14 14.73
CA ALA A 273 9.00 -15.80 14.61
C ALA A 273 9.04 -15.07 15.95
N ARG A 274 7.97 -15.19 16.78
CA ARG A 274 7.94 -14.66 18.14
C ARG A 274 9.04 -15.26 19.02
N GLN A 275 9.25 -16.58 18.96
CA GLN A 275 10.36 -17.23 19.69
C GLN A 275 11.74 -16.74 19.21
N HIS A 276 11.91 -16.48 17.91
CA HIS A 276 13.12 -15.85 17.38
C HIS A 276 13.31 -14.43 17.91
N PHE A 277 12.24 -13.66 18.04
CA PHE A 277 12.26 -12.33 18.63
C PHE A 277 12.69 -12.39 20.10
N GLU A 278 12.07 -13.23 20.90
CA GLU A 278 12.40 -13.38 22.33
C GLU A 278 13.84 -13.87 22.59
N LYS A 279 14.44 -14.56 21.61
CA LYS A 279 15.87 -14.96 21.65
C LYS A 279 16.83 -13.86 21.15
N GLY A 280 16.33 -12.68 20.76
CA GLY A 280 17.14 -11.58 20.21
C GLY A 280 17.65 -11.82 18.78
N ASN A 281 17.02 -12.73 18.02
CA ASN A 281 17.30 -12.99 16.62
C ASN A 281 16.50 -12.12 15.65
N LEU A 282 15.46 -11.45 16.15
CA LEU A 282 14.71 -10.37 15.52
C LEU A 282 14.72 -9.19 16.48
N ASP A 283 14.71 -7.97 15.95
CA ASP A 283 14.87 -6.75 16.75
C ASP A 283 13.52 -6.15 17.18
N SER A 284 12.44 -6.37 16.41
CA SER A 284 11.07 -5.99 16.78
C SER A 284 10.07 -7.08 16.43
N PHE A 285 8.86 -6.98 16.99
CA PHE A 285 7.76 -7.88 16.73
C PHE A 285 6.42 -7.16 16.84
N TRP A 286 5.54 -7.35 15.87
CA TRP A 286 4.23 -6.73 15.85
C TRP A 286 3.23 -7.47 16.76
N LEU A 287 2.65 -6.75 17.73
CA LEU A 287 1.70 -7.27 18.71
C LEU A 287 0.25 -7.02 18.25
N ASP A 288 -0.13 -7.51 17.10
CA ASP A 288 -1.39 -7.20 16.40
C ASP A 288 -2.65 -7.86 16.96
N THR A 289 -2.51 -8.79 17.92
CA THR A 289 -3.65 -9.44 18.57
C THR A 289 -3.70 -9.14 20.07
N PRO A 290 -4.89 -9.19 20.70
CA PRO A 290 -5.01 -9.03 22.15
C PRO A 290 -4.16 -10.03 22.94
N GLU A 291 -4.11 -11.29 22.50
CA GLU A 291 -3.31 -12.33 23.13
C GLU A 291 -1.81 -12.00 23.11
N LEU A 292 -1.29 -11.55 21.95
CA LEU A 292 0.11 -11.15 21.83
C LEU A 292 0.46 -9.98 22.73
N TRP A 293 -0.43 -8.99 22.87
CA TRP A 293 -0.21 -7.81 23.70
C TRP A 293 -0.29 -8.09 25.18
N ARG A 294 -1.25 -8.93 25.62
CA ARG A 294 -1.53 -9.16 27.06
C ARG A 294 -0.79 -10.38 27.59
N GLU A 295 -0.89 -11.52 26.92
CA GLU A 295 -0.46 -12.82 27.46
C GLU A 295 0.95 -13.20 26.99
N LYS A 296 1.27 -13.01 25.72
CA LYS A 296 2.59 -13.40 25.17
C LYS A 296 3.70 -12.41 25.51
N THR A 297 3.39 -11.32 26.21
CA THR A 297 4.38 -10.37 26.75
C THR A 297 4.62 -10.59 28.28
N GLU A 298 4.00 -11.58 28.88
CA GLU A 298 4.25 -11.99 30.27
C GLU A 298 5.43 -12.99 30.30
N THR A 299 6.61 -12.53 29.92
CA THR A 299 7.84 -13.33 29.91
C THR A 299 8.98 -12.59 30.57
N ALA A 300 9.99 -13.33 31.06
CA ALA A 300 11.13 -12.78 31.78
C ALA A 300 11.84 -11.62 31.04
N ASN A 301 11.88 -11.65 29.68
CA ASN A 301 12.52 -10.59 28.91
C ASN A 301 11.77 -9.25 29.00
N PHE A 302 10.44 -9.27 29.09
CA PHE A 302 9.62 -8.07 29.32
C PHE A 302 9.69 -7.63 30.79
N GLU A 303 9.54 -8.56 31.73
CA GLU A 303 9.59 -8.28 33.17
C GLU A 303 10.92 -7.70 33.61
N GLN A 304 12.02 -8.15 33.00
CA GLN A 304 13.38 -7.68 33.28
C GLN A 304 13.78 -6.42 32.48
N GLY A 305 12.85 -5.85 31.71
CA GLY A 305 13.05 -4.61 30.93
C GLY A 305 14.03 -4.73 29.77
N TYR A 306 14.28 -5.93 29.24
CA TYR A 306 15.09 -6.14 28.05
C TYR A 306 14.31 -5.85 26.77
N ILE A 307 13.00 -6.06 26.81
CA ILE A 307 12.07 -5.79 25.70
C ILE A 307 11.05 -4.75 26.17
N HIS A 308 10.87 -3.72 25.36
CA HIS A 308 9.88 -2.67 25.57
C HIS A 308 8.60 -2.97 24.80
N LYS A 309 7.47 -2.44 25.29
CA LYS A 309 6.16 -2.45 24.63
C LYS A 309 5.80 -1.03 24.19
N PHE A 310 5.20 -0.93 23.03
CA PHE A 310 4.70 0.33 22.50
C PHE A 310 3.27 0.18 21.95
N TRP A 311 2.44 1.15 22.25
CA TRP A 311 1.12 1.32 21.64
C TRP A 311 0.91 2.81 21.36
N GLY A 312 0.89 3.19 20.09
CA GLY A 312 0.68 4.57 19.68
C GLY A 312 -0.42 4.67 18.63
N TYR A 313 -1.27 5.69 18.76
CA TYR A 313 -2.38 5.93 17.85
C TYR A 313 -1.93 6.81 16.67
N ASN A 314 -2.61 6.69 15.53
CA ASN A 314 -2.38 7.47 14.32
C ASN A 314 -3.69 7.88 13.63
N GLN A 315 -3.59 8.71 12.60
CA GLN A 315 -4.70 9.18 11.77
C GLN A 315 -4.48 8.79 10.29
N VAL A 316 -3.81 7.68 10.05
CA VAL A 316 -3.62 7.13 8.70
C VAL A 316 -4.99 6.79 8.10
N PRO A 317 -5.28 7.25 6.86
CA PRO A 317 -6.52 6.87 6.20
C PRO A 317 -6.64 5.35 6.08
N ILE A 318 -7.79 4.81 6.45
CA ILE A 318 -8.08 3.38 6.41
C ILE A 318 -9.16 3.13 5.39
N GLY A 319 -8.80 2.44 4.31
CA GLY A 319 -9.67 2.20 3.17
C GLY A 319 -10.76 1.17 3.41
N ALA A 320 -11.47 0.85 2.34
CA ALA A 320 -12.52 -0.15 2.32
C ALA A 320 -12.04 -1.49 2.86
N GLY A 321 -12.84 -2.15 3.67
CA GLY A 321 -12.45 -3.46 4.22
C GLY A 321 -13.50 -4.10 5.11
N GLY A 322 -13.50 -5.42 5.07
CA GLY A 322 -14.49 -6.30 5.69
C GLY A 322 -14.82 -7.46 4.76
N LEU A 323 -16.09 -7.85 4.66
CA LEU A 323 -16.54 -8.83 3.67
C LEU A 323 -16.96 -8.13 2.38
N TRP A 324 -16.31 -8.48 1.29
CA TRP A 324 -16.61 -8.04 -0.07
C TRP A 324 -17.44 -9.11 -0.76
N LEU A 325 -18.59 -8.73 -1.29
CA LEU A 325 -19.56 -9.62 -1.90
C LEU A 325 -19.50 -9.47 -3.42
N ASN A 326 -19.22 -10.55 -4.14
CA ASN A 326 -19.12 -10.57 -5.59
C ASN A 326 -20.51 -10.72 -6.22
N THR A 327 -21.11 -9.63 -6.68
CA THR A 327 -22.47 -9.62 -7.25
C THR A 327 -22.62 -10.39 -8.57
N ALA A 328 -21.52 -10.80 -9.20
CA ALA A 328 -21.56 -11.68 -10.37
C ALA A 328 -21.76 -13.18 -10.01
N LYS A 329 -21.77 -13.51 -8.72
CA LYS A 329 -22.02 -14.89 -8.25
C LYS A 329 -23.50 -15.12 -7.97
N PRO A 330 -23.98 -16.37 -8.16
CA PRO A 330 -25.38 -16.71 -7.88
C PRO A 330 -25.81 -16.28 -6.50
N LEU A 331 -27.02 -15.76 -6.38
CA LEU A 331 -27.66 -15.23 -5.18
C LEU A 331 -27.07 -13.89 -4.67
N LEU A 332 -25.79 -13.61 -4.90
CA LEU A 332 -25.17 -12.35 -4.47
C LEU A 332 -25.56 -11.15 -5.36
N ASP A 333 -26.21 -11.39 -6.51
CA ASP A 333 -26.87 -10.38 -7.33
C ASP A 333 -28.16 -9.84 -6.65
N GLN A 334 -28.78 -10.59 -5.74
CA GLN A 334 -30.00 -10.23 -5.03
C GLN A 334 -29.72 -9.30 -3.84
N LEU A 335 -30.31 -8.13 -3.82
CA LEU A 335 -30.15 -7.14 -2.75
C LEU A 335 -30.57 -7.69 -1.38
N GLU A 336 -31.68 -8.43 -1.33
CA GLU A 336 -32.20 -8.98 -0.08
C GLU A 336 -31.23 -10.00 0.53
N VAL A 337 -30.57 -10.83 -0.30
CA VAL A 337 -29.52 -11.75 0.18
C VAL A 337 -28.33 -10.97 0.76
N ARG A 338 -27.86 -9.92 0.08
CA ARG A 338 -26.73 -9.11 0.59
C ARG A 338 -27.08 -8.40 1.89
N LYS A 339 -28.28 -7.83 2.01
CA LYS A 339 -28.76 -7.21 3.27
C LYS A 339 -28.86 -8.23 4.40
N GLY A 340 -29.37 -9.41 4.11
CA GLY A 340 -29.41 -10.50 5.06
C GLY A 340 -27.99 -10.92 5.52
N ILE A 341 -27.04 -11.06 4.60
CA ILE A 341 -25.63 -11.35 4.92
C ILE A 341 -25.06 -10.28 5.84
N ALA A 342 -25.29 -8.99 5.55
CA ALA A 342 -24.77 -7.89 6.35
C ALA A 342 -25.28 -7.91 7.80
N LEU A 343 -26.56 -8.22 7.99
CA LEU A 343 -27.20 -8.33 9.32
C LEU A 343 -26.87 -9.65 10.04
N ALA A 344 -26.52 -10.71 9.32
CA ALA A 344 -26.10 -12.00 9.89
C ALA A 344 -24.61 -12.05 10.26
N THR A 345 -23.83 -11.02 9.92
CA THR A 345 -22.38 -10.97 10.13
C THR A 345 -22.07 -10.15 11.40
N ASP A 346 -21.75 -10.83 12.51
CA ASP A 346 -21.53 -10.23 13.84
C ASP A 346 -20.11 -9.67 14.00
N PHE A 347 -19.81 -8.54 13.37
CA PHE A 347 -18.53 -7.86 13.58
C PHE A 347 -18.42 -7.18 14.95
N ASP A 348 -19.51 -6.73 15.54
CA ASP A 348 -19.47 -6.08 16.85
C ASP A 348 -19.15 -7.11 17.95
N GLY A 349 -19.79 -8.27 17.93
CA GLY A 349 -19.44 -9.37 18.81
C GLY A 349 -18.05 -9.95 18.54
N LEU A 350 -17.57 -9.98 17.29
CA LEU A 350 -16.18 -10.31 16.96
C LEU A 350 -15.20 -9.36 17.65
N ILE A 351 -15.44 -8.05 17.59
CA ILE A 351 -14.60 -7.02 18.23
C ILE A 351 -14.58 -7.25 19.75
N GLU A 352 -15.72 -7.45 20.36
CA GLU A 352 -15.82 -7.61 21.82
C GLU A 352 -15.22 -8.93 22.30
N LYS A 353 -15.64 -10.06 21.71
CA LYS A 353 -15.38 -11.40 22.26
C LYS A 353 -14.05 -12.00 21.77
N VAL A 354 -13.68 -11.76 20.51
CA VAL A 354 -12.46 -12.34 19.91
C VAL A 354 -11.31 -11.33 19.95
N LEU A 355 -11.58 -10.07 19.64
CA LEU A 355 -10.57 -9.00 19.58
C LEU A 355 -10.51 -8.16 20.86
N ARG A 356 -11.32 -8.51 21.89
CA ARG A 356 -11.29 -7.95 23.26
C ARG A 356 -11.38 -6.42 23.31
N GLY A 357 -12.08 -5.80 22.35
CA GLY A 357 -12.23 -4.35 22.25
C GLY A 357 -10.98 -3.60 21.76
N ASP A 358 -9.93 -4.29 21.32
CA ASP A 358 -8.66 -3.67 20.89
C ASP A 358 -8.77 -2.93 19.53
N VAL A 359 -9.85 -3.11 18.81
CA VAL A 359 -10.06 -2.54 17.48
C VAL A 359 -11.38 -1.77 17.40
N VAL A 360 -11.54 -0.94 16.39
CA VAL A 360 -12.73 -0.10 16.23
C VAL A 360 -13.54 -0.59 15.03
N ARG A 361 -14.89 -0.60 15.17
CA ARG A 361 -15.81 -0.92 14.07
C ARG A 361 -15.70 0.12 12.97
N LYS A 362 -15.53 -0.29 11.70
CA LYS A 362 -15.66 0.63 10.57
C LYS A 362 -17.10 1.05 10.39
N PRO A 363 -17.44 2.34 10.41
CA PRO A 363 -18.82 2.77 10.21
C PRO A 363 -19.22 2.72 8.73
N ASN A 364 -18.28 2.94 7.82
CA ASN A 364 -18.48 3.13 6.39
C ASN A 364 -17.78 2.04 5.58
N PRO A 365 -18.41 1.42 4.57
CA PRO A 365 -17.78 0.42 3.72
C PRO A 365 -16.55 0.93 2.96
N MET A 366 -16.50 2.25 2.65
CA MET A 366 -15.37 2.86 1.94
C MET A 366 -14.20 3.27 2.84
N GLY A 367 -14.29 3.05 4.15
CA GLY A 367 -13.23 3.40 5.10
C GLY A 367 -13.43 4.75 5.78
N ILE A 368 -12.38 5.24 6.42
CA ILE A 368 -12.36 6.50 7.19
C ILE A 368 -11.05 7.25 6.95
N GLY A 369 -10.92 8.46 7.50
CA GLY A 369 -9.73 9.29 7.40
C GLY A 369 -9.72 10.17 6.14
N HIS A 370 -10.86 10.30 5.47
CA HIS A 370 -11.02 11.15 4.29
C HIS A 370 -11.56 12.55 4.63
N GLY A 371 -11.52 12.95 5.91
CA GLY A 371 -12.04 14.25 6.34
C GLY A 371 -13.50 14.46 5.88
N ASP A 372 -13.78 15.64 5.34
CA ASP A 372 -15.11 16.04 4.88
C ASP A 372 -15.67 15.25 3.69
N TYR A 373 -14.84 14.44 3.03
CA TYR A 373 -15.31 13.50 2.01
C TYR A 373 -16.05 12.30 2.60
N THR A 374 -15.90 12.03 3.90
CA THR A 374 -16.58 10.92 4.57
C THR A 374 -18.06 11.25 4.80
N ASN A 375 -18.95 10.34 4.43
CA ASN A 375 -20.35 10.41 4.80
C ASN A 375 -20.53 9.88 6.23
N ALA A 376 -20.65 10.79 7.20
CA ALA A 376 -20.78 10.47 8.63
C ALA A 376 -22.17 9.90 9.01
N ASP A 377 -23.16 10.04 8.14
CA ASP A 377 -24.52 9.52 8.38
C ASP A 377 -24.60 8.00 8.19
N ILE A 378 -23.63 7.42 7.45
CA ILE A 378 -23.57 5.99 7.22
C ILE A 378 -23.15 5.28 8.50
N LYS A 379 -23.92 4.27 8.89
CA LYS A 379 -23.64 3.37 10.01
C LYS A 379 -23.48 1.95 9.50
N ALA A 380 -22.50 1.23 10.03
CA ALA A 380 -22.38 -0.19 9.75
C ALA A 380 -23.64 -0.94 10.22
N PRO A 381 -24.11 -1.93 9.46
CA PRO A 381 -25.21 -2.78 9.91
C PRO A 381 -24.86 -3.46 11.24
N SER A 382 -25.74 -3.35 12.23
CA SER A 382 -25.63 -4.10 13.48
C SER A 382 -26.09 -5.53 13.27
N PHE A 383 -25.52 -6.45 14.03
CA PHE A 383 -25.92 -7.85 14.02
C PHE A 383 -27.38 -8.01 14.49
N ASP A 384 -28.22 -8.55 13.60
CA ASP A 384 -29.64 -8.78 13.86
C ASP A 384 -30.13 -10.01 13.08
N PRO A 385 -29.99 -11.20 13.64
CA PRO A 385 -30.42 -12.44 12.98
C PRO A 385 -31.89 -12.45 12.59
N ALA A 386 -32.77 -11.81 13.37
CA ALA A 386 -34.19 -11.79 13.06
C ALA A 386 -34.52 -10.97 11.81
N LYS A 387 -33.87 -9.80 11.65
CA LYS A 387 -34.00 -9.02 10.44
C LYS A 387 -33.29 -9.70 9.25
N ALA A 388 -32.16 -10.36 9.48
CA ALA A 388 -31.48 -11.14 8.44
C ALA A 388 -32.41 -12.23 7.89
N ILE A 389 -33.08 -12.97 8.76
CA ILE A 389 -34.09 -13.97 8.40
C ILE A 389 -35.19 -13.36 7.52
N ALA A 390 -35.77 -12.22 7.92
CA ALA A 390 -36.80 -11.56 7.13
C ALA A 390 -36.30 -11.18 5.70
N HIS A 391 -35.06 -10.77 5.55
CA HIS A 391 -34.46 -10.52 4.24
C HIS A 391 -34.26 -11.81 3.43
N PHE A 392 -33.80 -12.89 4.06
CA PHE A 392 -33.63 -14.19 3.38
C PHE A 392 -34.96 -14.78 2.93
N GLU A 393 -36.03 -14.63 3.75
CA GLU A 393 -37.39 -15.05 3.38
C GLU A 393 -37.92 -14.28 2.17
N LYS A 394 -37.71 -12.96 2.11
CA LYS A 394 -38.03 -12.15 0.93
C LYS A 394 -37.27 -12.60 -0.32
N ALA A 395 -36.05 -13.11 -0.15
CA ALA A 395 -35.25 -13.66 -1.22
C ALA A 395 -35.64 -15.11 -1.58
N GLY A 396 -36.69 -15.68 -0.98
CA GLY A 396 -37.19 -17.03 -1.25
C GLY A 396 -36.59 -18.15 -0.39
N PHE A 397 -35.78 -17.82 0.63
CA PHE A 397 -35.16 -18.80 1.54
C PHE A 397 -35.99 -18.96 2.82
N SER A 398 -37.22 -19.44 2.68
CA SER A 398 -38.19 -19.64 3.79
C SER A 398 -38.07 -20.98 4.47
N GLN A 399 -37.53 -22.00 3.82
CA GLN A 399 -37.39 -23.34 4.37
C GLN A 399 -36.06 -23.50 5.13
N ILE A 400 -36.07 -24.39 6.11
CA ILE A 400 -34.87 -24.70 6.92
C ILE A 400 -34.49 -26.16 6.64
N GLY A 401 -33.26 -26.38 6.21
CA GLY A 401 -32.69 -27.71 6.04
C GLY A 401 -32.44 -28.43 7.36
N PRO A 402 -32.14 -29.72 7.33
CA PRO A 402 -31.97 -30.56 8.52
C PRO A 402 -30.80 -30.13 9.43
N ASP A 403 -29.90 -29.34 8.92
CA ASP A 403 -28.73 -28.77 9.61
C ASP A 403 -28.91 -27.31 10.05
N GLY A 404 -30.14 -26.77 9.93
CA GLY A 404 -30.49 -25.41 10.33
C GLY A 404 -30.15 -24.36 9.27
N ILE A 405 -29.64 -24.71 8.11
CA ILE A 405 -29.33 -23.77 7.03
C ILE A 405 -30.55 -23.60 6.13
N ARG A 406 -30.81 -22.35 5.74
CA ARG A 406 -31.96 -22.00 4.90
C ARG A 406 -31.78 -22.51 3.47
N VAL A 407 -32.90 -22.92 2.88
CA VAL A 407 -32.99 -23.37 1.50
C VAL A 407 -34.19 -22.69 0.81
N ASN A 408 -34.09 -22.48 -0.49
CA ASN A 408 -35.22 -22.01 -1.30
C ASN A 408 -36.08 -23.20 -1.80
N GLU A 409 -37.17 -22.91 -2.51
CA GLU A 409 -38.09 -23.94 -3.05
C GLU A 409 -37.39 -24.91 -4.02
N GLN A 410 -36.31 -24.49 -4.66
CA GLN A 410 -35.51 -25.33 -5.55
C GLN A 410 -34.47 -26.18 -4.81
N GLY A 411 -34.46 -26.15 -3.48
CA GLY A 411 -33.50 -26.86 -2.64
C GLY A 411 -32.09 -26.25 -2.61
N GLN A 412 -31.91 -25.04 -3.15
CA GLN A 412 -30.63 -24.34 -3.14
C GLN A 412 -30.35 -23.80 -1.73
N ARG A 413 -29.17 -24.10 -1.20
CA ARG A 413 -28.73 -23.70 0.14
C ARG A 413 -28.26 -22.24 0.17
N LEU A 414 -28.53 -21.56 1.28
CA LEU A 414 -27.98 -20.25 1.58
C LEU A 414 -26.57 -20.41 2.16
N SER A 415 -25.60 -20.65 1.30
CA SER A 415 -24.22 -20.98 1.67
C SER A 415 -23.23 -20.23 0.79
N PHE A 416 -22.20 -19.63 1.41
CA PHE A 416 -21.15 -18.86 0.70
C PHE A 416 -19.75 -19.12 1.27
N GLY A 417 -18.76 -19.18 0.37
CA GLY A 417 -17.36 -19.32 0.72
C GLY A 417 -16.69 -17.97 1.01
N ILE A 418 -16.11 -17.83 2.20
CA ILE A 418 -15.28 -16.67 2.54
C ILE A 418 -13.83 -16.97 2.19
N THR A 419 -13.30 -16.30 1.17
CA THR A 419 -11.87 -16.37 0.80
C THR A 419 -11.07 -15.39 1.68
N TYR A 420 -9.99 -15.88 2.30
CA TYR A 420 -9.07 -15.08 3.11
C TYR A 420 -7.64 -15.65 3.02
N SER A 421 -6.63 -14.82 3.37
CA SER A 421 -5.24 -15.09 3.01
C SER A 421 -4.32 -15.45 4.18
N TYR A 422 -4.76 -15.32 5.44
CA TYR A 422 -3.89 -15.49 6.60
C TYR A 422 -4.51 -16.39 7.65
N GLY A 423 -3.77 -17.44 8.06
CA GLY A 423 -4.23 -18.43 9.03
C GLY A 423 -4.62 -17.81 10.40
N TYR A 424 -3.98 -16.71 10.80
CA TYR A 424 -4.34 -16.02 12.05
C TYR A 424 -5.73 -15.35 12.03
N LEU A 425 -6.34 -15.21 10.84
CA LEU A 425 -7.73 -14.74 10.71
C LEU A 425 -8.75 -15.87 10.90
N THR A 426 -8.31 -17.14 10.87
CA THR A 426 -9.24 -18.29 10.96
C THR A 426 -10.14 -18.25 12.18
N PRO A 427 -9.66 -17.93 13.41
CA PRO A 427 -10.55 -17.82 14.58
C PRO A 427 -11.64 -16.75 14.41
N GLN A 428 -11.32 -15.63 13.74
CA GLN A 428 -12.25 -14.53 13.48
C GLN A 428 -13.32 -14.96 12.47
N ILE A 429 -12.90 -15.58 11.35
CA ILE A 429 -13.85 -16.05 10.33
C ILE A 429 -14.71 -17.19 10.87
N ALA A 430 -14.15 -18.06 11.70
CA ALA A 430 -14.90 -19.12 12.38
C ALA A 430 -15.97 -18.55 13.34
N TYR A 431 -15.66 -17.49 14.07
CA TYR A 431 -16.66 -16.79 14.89
C TYR A 431 -17.81 -16.26 14.03
N LEU A 432 -17.51 -15.53 12.94
CA LEU A 432 -18.53 -15.01 12.02
C LEU A 432 -19.39 -16.12 11.43
N LYS A 433 -18.78 -17.25 11.06
CA LYS A 433 -19.48 -18.45 10.58
C LYS A 433 -20.50 -18.97 11.59
N GLU A 434 -20.10 -19.12 12.86
CA GLU A 434 -21.00 -19.64 13.89
C GLU A 434 -22.15 -18.66 14.19
N GLN A 435 -21.88 -17.33 14.17
CA GLN A 435 -22.94 -16.35 14.36
C GLN A 435 -23.94 -16.31 13.19
N ALA A 436 -23.47 -16.45 11.95
CA ALA A 436 -24.32 -16.46 10.76
C ALA A 436 -25.36 -17.59 10.77
N LYS A 437 -25.03 -18.74 11.36
CA LYS A 437 -25.97 -19.87 11.51
C LYS A 437 -27.23 -19.50 12.27
N LEU A 438 -27.20 -18.51 13.18
CA LEU A 438 -28.37 -18.05 13.91
C LEU A 438 -29.45 -17.47 12.99
N ALA A 439 -29.06 -17.03 11.80
CA ALA A 439 -29.97 -16.59 10.74
C ALA A 439 -30.21 -17.69 9.66
N GLY A 440 -29.69 -18.89 9.84
CA GLY A 440 -29.74 -19.96 8.85
C GLY A 440 -28.82 -19.74 7.64
N LEU A 441 -27.78 -18.95 7.79
CA LEU A 441 -26.75 -18.69 6.78
C LEU A 441 -25.49 -19.51 7.08
N GLU A 442 -24.99 -20.22 6.06
CA GLU A 442 -23.74 -20.92 6.15
C GLU A 442 -22.58 -20.12 5.52
N PHE A 443 -21.50 -19.95 6.29
CA PHE A 443 -20.21 -19.56 5.74
C PHE A 443 -19.25 -20.75 5.70
N THR A 444 -18.61 -21.01 4.58
CA THR A 444 -17.50 -21.96 4.45
C THR A 444 -16.17 -21.20 4.40
N LEU A 445 -15.13 -21.79 4.99
CA LEU A 445 -13.83 -21.14 5.12
C LEU A 445 -12.91 -21.56 3.96
N ASN A 446 -12.45 -20.59 3.17
CA ASN A 446 -11.55 -20.80 2.04
C ASN A 446 -10.23 -20.05 2.28
N LEU A 447 -9.34 -20.66 3.08
CA LEU A 447 -7.99 -20.14 3.32
C LEU A 447 -7.12 -20.44 2.11
N ILE A 448 -6.59 -19.41 1.48
CA ILE A 448 -5.67 -19.48 0.35
C ILE A 448 -4.40 -18.71 0.72
N ASP A 449 -3.22 -19.18 0.32
CA ASP A 449 -1.95 -18.47 0.49
C ASP A 449 -1.99 -17.02 -0.07
N GLY A 450 -1.33 -16.09 0.60
CA GLY A 450 -1.52 -14.65 0.44
C GLY A 450 -1.55 -14.11 -0.99
N SER A 451 -0.51 -14.34 -1.79
CA SER A 451 -0.45 -13.86 -3.18
C SER A 451 -1.45 -14.61 -4.08
N SER A 452 -1.65 -15.89 -3.83
CA SER A 452 -2.63 -16.73 -4.54
C SER A 452 -4.06 -16.31 -4.22
N ALA A 453 -4.35 -15.92 -2.96
CA ALA A 453 -5.65 -15.40 -2.57
C ALA A 453 -5.99 -14.09 -3.30
N PHE A 454 -5.05 -13.16 -3.36
CA PHE A 454 -5.26 -11.91 -4.07
C PHE A 454 -5.47 -12.12 -5.57
N LYS A 455 -4.67 -13.01 -6.19
CA LYS A 455 -4.87 -13.42 -7.59
C LYS A 455 -6.26 -14.03 -7.81
N TYR A 456 -6.71 -14.91 -6.91
CA TYR A 456 -8.04 -15.53 -6.96
C TYR A 456 -9.16 -14.48 -6.93
N VAL A 457 -9.00 -13.44 -6.10
CA VAL A 457 -9.95 -12.30 -6.03
C VAL A 457 -9.88 -11.45 -7.30
N LEU A 458 -8.69 -11.12 -7.82
CA LEU A 458 -8.51 -10.38 -9.08
C LEU A 458 -9.11 -11.12 -10.29
N GLU A 459 -9.09 -12.45 -10.28
CA GLU A 459 -9.73 -13.30 -11.29
C GLU A 459 -11.24 -13.46 -11.08
N LYS A 460 -11.84 -12.75 -10.09
CA LYS A 460 -13.28 -12.75 -9.78
C LYS A 460 -13.84 -14.14 -9.44
N LYS A 461 -13.01 -15.04 -8.91
CA LYS A 461 -13.39 -16.42 -8.57
C LYS A 461 -14.10 -16.54 -7.22
N HIS A 462 -13.87 -15.62 -6.30
CA HIS A 462 -14.47 -15.59 -4.96
C HIS A 462 -15.97 -15.34 -5.00
N GLU A 463 -16.69 -15.85 -4.01
CA GLU A 463 -18.04 -15.44 -3.64
C GLU A 463 -17.96 -14.28 -2.65
N LEU A 464 -17.43 -14.53 -1.45
CA LEU A 464 -17.07 -13.51 -0.48
C LEU A 464 -15.55 -13.45 -0.32
N SER A 465 -15.02 -12.28 -0.02
CA SER A 465 -13.59 -12.12 0.31
C SER A 465 -13.42 -11.24 1.54
N PHE A 466 -12.64 -11.71 2.52
CA PHE A 466 -12.31 -10.93 3.70
C PHE A 466 -10.94 -10.27 3.53
N HIS A 467 -10.93 -8.99 3.21
CA HIS A 467 -9.71 -8.21 3.05
C HIS A 467 -9.94 -6.71 3.21
N SER A 468 -8.86 -5.94 3.24
CA SER A 468 -8.87 -4.48 3.25
C SER A 468 -8.02 -3.93 2.12
N MET A 469 -8.42 -2.79 1.59
CA MET A 469 -7.68 -2.03 0.57
C MET A 469 -7.04 -0.80 1.18
N GLY A 470 -5.90 -0.41 0.64
CA GLY A 470 -5.30 0.88 0.96
C GLY A 470 -6.12 2.03 0.39
N THR A 471 -5.92 3.22 0.91
CA THR A 471 -6.56 4.44 0.43
C THR A 471 -5.63 5.63 0.59
N ALA A 472 -5.99 6.76 -0.04
CA ALA A 472 -5.38 8.07 0.17
C ALA A 472 -6.35 8.99 0.94
N GLU A 473 -5.91 10.20 1.27
CA GLU A 473 -6.75 11.20 1.94
C GLU A 473 -7.97 11.59 1.08
N ILE A 474 -7.80 11.68 -0.22
CA ILE A 474 -8.90 11.84 -1.17
C ILE A 474 -9.32 10.44 -1.66
N PRO A 475 -10.56 10.00 -1.42
CA PRO A 475 -11.00 8.67 -1.79
C PRO A 475 -11.15 8.52 -3.31
N ALA A 476 -10.76 7.35 -3.83
CA ALA A 476 -10.98 6.96 -5.21
C ALA A 476 -12.17 5.98 -5.31
N TYR A 477 -12.99 6.13 -6.32
CA TYR A 477 -14.17 5.28 -6.52
C TYR A 477 -14.19 4.59 -7.87
N TRP A 478 -13.56 5.17 -8.89
CA TRP A 478 -13.60 4.67 -10.27
C TRP A 478 -13.09 3.23 -10.38
N GLU A 479 -11.97 2.95 -9.76
CA GLU A 479 -11.35 1.62 -9.82
C GLU A 479 -12.19 0.53 -9.15
N TYR A 480 -13.00 0.90 -8.15
CA TYR A 480 -13.77 -0.05 -7.35
C TYR A 480 -15.19 -0.28 -7.88
N PHE A 481 -15.82 0.72 -8.51
CA PHE A 481 -17.27 0.65 -8.77
C PHE A 481 -17.69 1.10 -10.15
N HIS A 482 -16.83 1.68 -10.98
CA HIS A 482 -17.23 2.06 -12.34
C HIS A 482 -17.43 0.82 -13.20
N SER A 483 -18.48 0.80 -14.03
CA SER A 483 -18.87 -0.35 -14.87
C SER A 483 -17.78 -0.83 -15.83
N THR A 484 -16.89 0.07 -16.27
CA THR A 484 -15.74 -0.32 -17.11
C THR A 484 -14.80 -1.32 -16.44
N ASN A 485 -14.86 -1.44 -15.10
CA ASN A 485 -14.08 -2.38 -14.30
C ASN A 485 -14.88 -3.61 -13.84
N ALA A 486 -16.21 -3.56 -13.97
CA ALA A 486 -17.06 -4.70 -13.60
C ALA A 486 -16.86 -5.88 -14.57
N ASN A 487 -16.92 -7.10 -14.01
CA ASN A 487 -16.80 -8.37 -14.75
C ASN A 487 -15.52 -8.53 -15.59
N LYS A 488 -14.48 -7.76 -15.26
CA LYS A 488 -13.14 -7.87 -15.87
C LYS A 488 -12.13 -8.34 -14.85
N PRO A 489 -11.26 -9.30 -15.18
CA PRO A 489 -10.18 -9.71 -14.29
C PRO A 489 -9.10 -8.62 -14.18
N GLN A 490 -8.20 -8.77 -13.20
CA GLN A 490 -7.01 -7.95 -13.01
C GLN A 490 -7.30 -6.46 -12.75
N ASN A 491 -8.42 -6.15 -12.07
CA ASN A 491 -8.77 -4.81 -11.58
C ASN A 491 -9.43 -4.87 -10.20
N ASN A 492 -9.63 -3.70 -9.57
CA ASN A 492 -10.04 -3.57 -8.18
C ASN A 492 -11.57 -3.56 -7.95
N ASN A 493 -12.42 -3.68 -8.97
CA ASN A 493 -13.85 -3.87 -8.74
C ASN A 493 -14.14 -5.31 -8.30
N PHE A 494 -13.78 -5.66 -7.07
CA PHE A 494 -13.92 -7.02 -6.53
C PHE A 494 -15.38 -7.41 -6.34
N THR A 495 -16.26 -6.44 -6.16
CA THR A 495 -17.70 -6.68 -6.01
C THR A 495 -18.42 -6.92 -7.33
N ASN A 496 -17.81 -6.59 -8.46
CA ASN A 496 -18.45 -6.50 -9.79
C ASN A 496 -19.71 -5.62 -9.81
N PHE A 497 -19.93 -4.84 -8.75
CA PHE A 497 -21.07 -3.96 -8.63
C PHE A 497 -20.84 -2.68 -9.42
N SER A 498 -21.87 -2.27 -10.15
CA SER A 498 -21.96 -0.98 -10.83
C SER A 498 -23.42 -0.67 -11.15
N THR A 499 -23.75 0.61 -11.25
CA THR A 499 -25.05 1.08 -11.76
C THR A 499 -24.82 2.30 -12.65
N PRO A 500 -25.74 2.60 -13.59
CA PRO A 500 -25.63 3.81 -14.42
C PRO A 500 -25.60 5.10 -13.59
N GLU A 501 -26.30 5.14 -12.45
CA GLU A 501 -26.28 6.26 -11.51
C GLU A 501 -24.91 6.42 -10.86
N LEU A 502 -24.34 5.30 -10.39
CA LEU A 502 -23.03 5.28 -9.75
C LEU A 502 -21.93 5.70 -10.73
N ASP A 503 -21.97 5.21 -11.97
CA ASP A 503 -21.05 5.63 -13.04
C ASP A 503 -21.10 7.14 -13.27
N ARG A 504 -22.31 7.70 -13.39
CA ARG A 504 -22.49 9.13 -13.58
C ARG A 504 -21.94 9.94 -12.41
N LEU A 505 -22.19 9.53 -11.16
CA LEU A 505 -21.69 10.20 -9.97
C LEU A 505 -20.16 10.08 -9.84
N ILE A 506 -19.59 8.93 -10.17
CA ILE A 506 -18.14 8.72 -10.16
C ILE A 506 -17.48 9.65 -11.18
N MET A 507 -18.03 9.78 -12.38
CA MET A 507 -17.49 10.67 -13.39
C MET A 507 -17.67 12.15 -13.00
N ALA A 508 -18.81 12.53 -12.43
CA ALA A 508 -19.02 13.87 -11.89
C ALA A 508 -18.02 14.17 -10.77
N TYR A 509 -17.81 13.25 -9.83
CA TYR A 509 -16.81 13.37 -8.78
C TYR A 509 -15.40 13.58 -9.34
N ARG A 510 -15.01 12.83 -10.38
CA ARG A 510 -13.66 12.93 -10.97
C ARG A 510 -13.38 14.28 -11.61
N THR A 511 -14.39 14.88 -12.24
CA THR A 511 -14.23 16.13 -13.01
C THR A 511 -14.65 17.39 -12.24
N GLU A 512 -15.16 17.25 -11.02
CA GLU A 512 -15.58 18.38 -10.20
C GLU A 512 -14.39 19.13 -9.60
N PHE A 513 -14.32 20.44 -9.83
CA PHE A 513 -13.32 21.34 -9.32
C PHE A 513 -13.74 22.01 -8.00
N ASP A 514 -15.02 22.29 -7.84
CA ASP A 514 -15.57 22.83 -6.60
C ASP A 514 -15.48 21.75 -5.53
N LEU A 515 -14.61 21.96 -4.54
CA LEU A 515 -14.35 21.01 -3.48
C LEU A 515 -15.59 20.64 -2.68
N GLU A 516 -16.51 21.60 -2.45
CA GLU A 516 -17.73 21.31 -1.69
C GLU A 516 -18.70 20.44 -2.49
N LYS A 517 -18.86 20.69 -3.78
CA LYS A 517 -19.65 19.81 -4.66
C LYS A 517 -19.01 18.44 -4.79
N LYS A 518 -17.69 18.37 -4.86
CA LYS A 518 -16.95 17.12 -4.91
C LYS A 518 -17.17 16.28 -3.66
N LYS A 519 -17.13 16.88 -2.46
CA LYS A 519 -17.48 16.23 -1.20
C LYS A 519 -18.93 15.72 -1.19
N VAL A 520 -19.87 16.46 -1.77
CA VAL A 520 -21.26 16.02 -1.91
C VAL A 520 -21.34 14.78 -2.80
N HIS A 521 -20.68 14.76 -3.95
CA HIS A 521 -20.63 13.58 -4.81
C HIS A 521 -20.02 12.37 -4.11
N ALA A 522 -18.93 12.57 -3.36
CA ALA A 522 -18.31 11.51 -2.56
C ALA A 522 -19.29 10.88 -1.57
N LYS A 523 -20.03 11.70 -0.84
CA LYS A 523 -21.05 11.25 0.14
C LYS A 523 -22.21 10.51 -0.53
N GLN A 524 -22.65 10.95 -1.71
CA GLN A 524 -23.67 10.26 -2.50
C GLN A 524 -23.21 8.89 -2.99
N ILE A 525 -21.98 8.79 -3.51
CA ILE A 525 -21.37 7.53 -3.92
C ILE A 525 -21.32 6.55 -2.74
N GLN A 526 -20.84 7.02 -1.59
CA GLN A 526 -20.77 6.20 -0.37
C GLN A 526 -22.13 5.69 0.09
N ALA A 527 -23.17 6.51 -0.01
CA ALA A 527 -24.54 6.12 0.34
C ALA A 527 -25.03 4.98 -0.58
N ILE A 528 -24.87 5.11 -1.89
CA ILE A 528 -25.25 4.07 -2.86
C ILE A 528 -24.53 2.75 -2.58
N VAL A 529 -23.21 2.81 -2.32
CA VAL A 529 -22.40 1.61 -2.03
C VAL A 529 -22.85 0.95 -0.72
N ALA A 530 -23.17 1.75 0.31
CA ALA A 530 -23.66 1.26 1.58
C ALA A 530 -25.04 0.59 1.43
N ASP A 531 -25.98 1.24 0.72
CA ASP A 531 -27.33 0.72 0.47
C ASP A 531 -27.32 -0.55 -0.40
N ALA A 532 -26.36 -0.66 -1.29
CA ALA A 532 -26.17 -1.85 -2.11
C ALA A 532 -25.72 -3.08 -1.32
N GLY A 533 -25.17 -2.90 -0.12
CA GLY A 533 -24.72 -4.00 0.75
C GLY A 533 -23.60 -4.87 0.15
N VAL A 534 -22.81 -4.32 -0.75
CA VAL A 534 -21.75 -5.07 -1.46
C VAL A 534 -20.46 -5.20 -0.68
N ILE A 535 -20.31 -4.44 0.40
CA ILE A 535 -19.22 -4.56 1.38
C ILE A 535 -19.83 -4.47 2.77
N VAL A 536 -19.68 -5.53 3.57
CA VAL A 536 -20.02 -5.48 5.00
C VAL A 536 -18.80 -4.90 5.74
N PRO A 537 -18.91 -3.68 6.31
CA PRO A 537 -17.77 -3.04 6.98
C PRO A 537 -17.25 -3.89 8.13
N GLY A 538 -15.95 -4.12 8.16
CA GLY A 538 -15.29 -4.87 9.21
C GLY A 538 -14.82 -3.98 10.37
N TYR A 539 -13.58 -4.17 10.78
CA TYR A 539 -12.92 -3.39 11.84
C TYR A 539 -11.65 -2.70 11.33
N MET A 540 -11.09 -1.83 12.15
CA MET A 540 -9.86 -1.09 11.86
C MET A 540 -8.96 -1.02 13.08
N ARG A 541 -7.65 -0.81 12.83
CA ARG A 541 -6.61 -0.59 13.82
C ARG A 541 -5.94 0.76 13.58
N PRO A 542 -6.42 1.85 14.19
CA PRO A 542 -5.84 3.18 14.01
C PRO A 542 -4.62 3.39 14.94
N TYR A 543 -3.70 2.42 14.96
CA TYR A 543 -2.54 2.44 15.86
C TYR A 543 -1.41 1.54 15.38
N ALA A 544 -0.18 1.85 15.82
CA ALA A 544 0.96 0.95 15.85
C ALA A 544 1.07 0.29 17.23
N ARG A 545 1.28 -1.04 17.28
CA ARG A 545 1.45 -1.78 18.54
C ARG A 545 2.55 -2.83 18.38
N GLU A 546 3.73 -2.54 18.97
CA GLU A 546 4.94 -3.29 18.72
C GLU A 546 5.71 -3.58 20.02
N ALA A 547 6.44 -4.69 20.03
CA ALA A 547 7.49 -4.95 21.01
C ALA A 547 8.85 -4.81 20.33
N PHE A 548 9.84 -4.30 21.08
CA PHE A 548 11.18 -4.11 20.55
C PHE A 548 12.23 -4.22 21.66
N TRP A 549 13.40 -4.65 21.30
CA TRP A 549 14.51 -4.76 22.21
C TRP A 549 15.01 -3.38 22.66
N ARG A 550 15.42 -3.26 23.92
CA ARG A 550 15.90 -2.04 24.57
C ARG A 550 16.98 -1.27 23.76
N TRP A 551 17.71 -1.94 22.91
CA TRP A 551 18.72 -1.29 22.04
C TRP A 551 18.14 -0.59 20.81
N LEU A 552 16.88 -0.83 20.45
CA LEU A 552 16.20 0.01 19.49
C LEU A 552 15.74 1.29 20.18
N GLN A 553 16.02 2.40 19.55
CA GLN A 553 15.67 3.73 20.04
C GLN A 553 14.75 4.41 19.03
N ILE A 554 13.83 5.19 19.52
CA ILE A 554 12.81 5.93 18.74
C ILE A 554 12.80 7.40 19.17
N PRO A 555 12.36 8.34 18.33
CA PRO A 555 12.10 9.72 18.78
C PRO A 555 11.04 9.75 19.90
N GLN A 556 10.92 10.86 20.59
CA GLN A 556 9.89 11.09 21.58
C GLN A 556 9.26 12.47 21.35
N PRO A 557 7.97 12.54 20.96
CA PRO A 557 7.08 11.42 20.67
C PRO A 557 7.51 10.62 19.42
N ALA A 558 7.12 9.34 19.36
CA ALA A 558 7.43 8.47 18.24
C ALA A 558 6.35 8.50 17.16
N MET A 559 5.10 8.78 17.56
CA MET A 559 3.96 8.82 16.65
C MET A 559 3.84 10.16 15.95
N THR A 560 3.43 10.10 14.72
CA THR A 560 2.89 11.19 13.91
C THR A 560 1.50 10.79 13.41
N LYS A 561 0.76 11.71 12.80
CA LYS A 561 -0.52 11.36 12.15
C LYS A 561 -0.37 10.26 11.12
N SER A 562 0.80 10.14 10.48
CA SER A 562 1.08 9.17 9.41
C SER A 562 1.91 7.97 9.84
N THR A 563 2.34 7.84 11.09
CA THR A 563 3.13 6.69 11.54
C THR A 563 2.25 5.43 11.57
N GLU A 564 2.45 4.53 10.63
CA GLU A 564 1.74 3.24 10.55
C GLU A 564 2.46 2.17 11.36
N PHE A 565 3.80 2.19 11.33
CA PHE A 565 4.69 1.30 12.09
C PHE A 565 5.88 2.09 12.64
N LEU A 566 6.44 1.65 13.76
CA LEU A 566 7.69 2.21 14.30
C LEU A 566 8.92 1.63 13.58
N PHE A 567 8.83 0.37 13.18
CA PHE A 567 9.93 -0.39 12.61
C PHE A 567 9.51 -1.08 11.31
N PRO A 568 10.45 -1.51 10.47
CA PRO A 568 10.14 -2.26 9.25
C PRO A 568 9.46 -3.61 9.56
N SER A 569 8.15 -3.62 9.62
CA SER A 569 7.31 -4.78 9.92
C SER A 569 6.50 -5.21 8.69
N GLY A 570 7.19 -5.78 7.68
CA GLY A 570 6.58 -6.19 6.41
C GLY A 570 6.61 -5.13 5.31
N THR A 571 7.15 -3.93 5.59
CA THR A 571 7.23 -2.78 4.68
C THR A 571 8.19 -1.74 5.25
N PHE A 572 8.49 -0.68 4.48
CA PHE A 572 9.24 0.50 4.92
C PHE A 572 8.34 1.70 5.30
N ARG A 573 7.11 1.48 5.75
CA ARG A 573 6.18 2.54 6.16
C ARG A 573 6.42 3.06 7.58
N ASP A 574 7.61 2.84 8.12
CA ASP A 574 8.03 3.21 9.48
C ASP A 574 8.65 4.60 9.58
N LEU A 575 8.61 5.42 8.55
CA LEU A 575 9.25 6.73 8.43
C LEU A 575 10.79 6.73 8.58
N GLY A 576 11.43 5.62 8.97
CA GLY A 576 12.87 5.48 9.12
C GLY A 576 13.48 6.27 10.26
N THR A 577 12.70 6.64 11.29
CA THR A 577 13.14 7.54 12.38
C THR A 577 13.86 6.84 13.52
N TYR A 578 13.82 5.51 13.60
CA TYR A 578 14.47 4.70 14.63
C TYR A 578 15.97 4.51 14.37
N TRP A 579 16.71 4.09 15.41
CA TRP A 579 18.12 3.73 15.30
C TRP A 579 18.50 2.61 16.27
N ILE A 580 19.68 2.00 16.07
CA ILE A 580 20.25 1.00 16.96
C ILE A 580 21.32 1.66 17.84
N ASP A 581 21.19 1.54 19.16
CA ASP A 581 22.26 1.89 20.09
C ASP A 581 23.09 0.65 20.44
N GLU A 582 24.25 0.52 19.83
CA GLU A 582 25.13 -0.63 20.02
C GLU A 582 25.70 -0.73 21.47
N SER A 583 25.76 0.39 22.22
CA SER A 583 26.17 0.38 23.62
C SER A 583 25.09 -0.24 24.52
N LEU A 584 23.84 0.17 24.31
CA LEU A 584 22.69 -0.45 24.98
C LEU A 584 22.52 -1.92 24.59
N LYS A 585 22.84 -2.27 23.34
CA LYS A 585 22.81 -3.67 22.88
C LYS A 585 23.83 -4.54 23.62
N LYS A 586 25.05 -4.05 23.79
CA LYS A 586 26.10 -4.73 24.58
C LYS A 586 25.69 -4.84 26.05
N GLU A 587 25.22 -3.74 26.64
CA GLU A 587 24.76 -3.72 28.04
C GLU A 587 23.61 -4.70 28.27
N THR A 588 22.58 -4.69 27.41
CA THR A 588 21.42 -5.59 27.54
C THR A 588 21.83 -7.06 27.42
N LYS A 589 22.70 -7.40 26.45
CA LYS A 589 23.22 -8.77 26.28
C LYS A 589 24.08 -9.22 27.48
N ALA A 590 24.84 -8.32 28.10
CA ALA A 590 25.59 -8.61 29.33
C ALA A 590 24.66 -8.80 30.53
N ALA A 591 23.62 -7.95 30.63
CA ALA A 591 22.60 -8.04 31.69
C ALA A 591 21.84 -9.38 31.62
N MET A 592 21.43 -9.82 30.44
CA MET A 592 20.78 -11.12 30.23
C MET A 592 21.66 -12.29 30.72
N LYS A 593 22.98 -12.21 30.56
CA LYS A 593 23.90 -13.25 31.02
C LYS A 593 24.12 -13.22 32.51
N SER A 594 24.11 -12.05 33.14
CA SER A 594 24.38 -11.87 34.57
C SER A 594 23.12 -11.89 35.44
N GLY A 595 21.92 -11.89 34.83
CA GLY A 595 20.66 -11.76 35.56
C GLY A 595 20.35 -10.34 36.05
N LYS A 596 21.10 -9.31 35.61
CA LYS A 596 20.78 -7.90 35.90
C LYS A 596 19.51 -7.48 35.18
N SER A 597 18.52 -6.97 35.89
CA SER A 597 17.28 -6.44 35.33
C SER A 597 17.30 -4.92 35.20
N PHE A 598 16.42 -4.40 34.33
CA PHE A 598 16.05 -3.00 34.21
C PHE A 598 14.56 -2.85 34.53
N ALA A 599 14.07 -1.63 34.68
CA ALA A 599 12.64 -1.39 34.84
C ALA A 599 11.88 -1.78 33.54
N PRO A 600 10.76 -2.52 33.64
CA PRO A 600 9.89 -2.79 32.51
C PRO A 600 9.37 -1.49 31.90
N VAL A 601 9.31 -1.41 30.56
CA VAL A 601 8.88 -0.22 29.83
C VAL A 601 7.68 -0.55 28.94
N THR A 602 6.58 0.18 29.16
CA THR A 602 5.44 0.23 28.25
C THR A 602 5.19 1.69 27.92
N ILE A 603 5.26 2.02 26.61
CA ILE A 603 5.04 3.36 26.09
C ILE A 603 3.63 3.38 25.50
N LEU A 604 2.83 4.39 25.88
CA LEU A 604 1.50 4.64 25.37
C LEU A 604 1.43 6.08 24.85
N GLU A 605 1.14 6.26 23.55
CA GLU A 605 0.96 7.56 22.92
C GLU A 605 -0.46 7.67 22.36
N GLU A 606 -1.29 8.51 22.99
CA GLU A 606 -2.71 8.67 22.66
C GLU A 606 -3.04 10.00 21.95
N GLU A 607 -2.06 10.80 21.59
CA GLU A 607 -2.27 12.13 20.98
C GLU A 607 -3.17 12.06 19.74
N TYR A 608 -3.02 11.03 18.91
CA TYR A 608 -3.77 10.86 17.66
C TYR A 608 -4.89 9.84 17.76
N LYS A 609 -5.36 9.52 18.97
CA LYS A 609 -6.49 8.61 19.18
C LYS A 609 -7.77 9.24 18.64
N LEU A 610 -8.54 8.48 17.84
CA LEU A 610 -9.80 8.90 17.22
C LEU A 610 -10.95 8.91 18.23
#